data_13f893f65c4b733706128e757a83f67d
#
_entry.id   13f893f65c4b733706128e757a83f67d
#
_cell.length_a   1.000
_cell.length_b   1.000
_cell.length_c   1.000
_cell.angle_alpha   90.00
_cell.angle_beta   90.00
_cell.angle_gamma   90.00
#
_symmetry.space_group_name_H-M   'P 1'
#
loop_
_entity.id
_entity.type
_entity.pdbx_description
1 polymer ?
#
loop_
_entity_poly.entity_id
_entity_poly.type
_entity_poly.pdbx_seq_one_letter_code
_entity_poly.pdbx_strand_id
1 'polypeptide(L)'
;TITCPKAHGELDIYDALTVSCNCAFAQLAEELGQKKLAEYAEKTGLTRPVDVDGYQTAAGSFDADQQQLGQVAWSAIGQGNDLVNPCAMLNFMGGIANHGKAVTPKLIKKITTPAGIPVYFDIMPSKQTLLNKKTADTLSEMMRNNVVNNYGQSNFGQLPICAKSGTAEVGEGAAPHAWFVGFLQDPLHPLAFVVMVENGGGGSAVAGKIANKVLQEAYNAN
;
A
#
# COMPACT_ATOMS: atom_id res chain seq x y z
N THR A 1 9.29 17.97 15.62
CA THR A 1 8.90 18.76 14.43
C THR A 1 8.96 17.86 13.20
N ILE A 2 7.92 17.87 12.38
CA ILE A 2 7.91 17.19 11.07
C ILE A 2 8.27 18.22 10.00
N THR A 3 9.17 17.82 9.12
CA THR A 3 9.65 18.63 8.00
C THR A 3 9.60 17.85 6.69
N CYS A 4 9.54 18.60 5.59
CA CYS A 4 9.77 18.05 4.26
C CYS A 4 11.20 18.35 3.80
N PRO A 5 11.80 17.50 2.93
CA PRO A 5 13.13 17.74 2.38
C PRO A 5 13.25 19.09 1.63
N LYS A 6 12.12 19.60 1.12
CA LYS A 6 12.00 20.90 0.45
C LYS A 6 10.65 21.54 0.78
N ALA A 7 10.56 22.85 0.66
CA ALA A 7 9.29 23.57 0.76
C ALA A 7 8.39 23.23 -0.45
N HIS A 8 7.10 22.98 -0.19
CA HIS A 8 6.13 22.63 -1.23
C HIS A 8 5.10 23.73 -1.51
N GLY A 9 5.05 24.79 -0.67
CA GLY A 9 4.04 25.84 -0.78
C GLY A 9 2.64 25.40 -0.38
N GLU A 10 1.63 26.02 -0.96
CA GLU A 10 0.23 25.67 -0.78
C GLU A 10 -0.12 24.49 -1.66
N LEU A 11 -0.76 23.47 -1.09
CA LEU A 11 -1.08 22.20 -1.76
C LEU A 11 -2.52 21.82 -1.48
N ASP A 12 -3.21 21.28 -2.48
CA ASP A 12 -4.39 20.47 -2.25
C ASP A 12 -4.00 19.03 -1.88
N ILE A 13 -4.99 18.17 -1.60
CA ILE A 13 -4.74 16.79 -1.17
C ILE A 13 -4.14 15.91 -2.29
N TYR A 14 -4.45 16.20 -3.56
CA TYR A 14 -3.87 15.49 -4.72
C TYR A 14 -2.38 15.80 -4.85
N ASP A 15 -2.05 17.08 -4.79
CA ASP A 15 -0.66 17.54 -4.85
C ASP A 15 0.14 17.07 -3.63
N ALA A 16 -0.46 17.12 -2.44
CA ALA A 16 0.18 16.62 -1.21
C ALA A 16 0.56 15.15 -1.32
N LEU A 17 -0.30 14.28 -1.88
CA LEU A 17 0.04 12.88 -2.13
C LEU A 17 1.12 12.76 -3.20
N THR A 18 1.01 13.53 -4.29
CA THR A 18 1.94 13.51 -5.42
C THR A 18 3.36 13.85 -5.00
N VAL A 19 3.54 14.93 -4.22
CA VAL A 19 4.88 15.32 -3.73
C VAL A 19 5.26 14.64 -2.41
N SER A 20 4.39 13.76 -1.89
CA SER A 20 4.60 13.08 -0.60
C SER A 20 4.90 14.06 0.54
N CYS A 21 4.03 15.06 0.72
CA CYS A 21 4.25 16.14 1.68
C CYS A 21 3.99 15.68 3.12
N ASN A 22 5.05 15.45 3.88
CA ASN A 22 4.95 15.06 5.29
C ASN A 22 4.15 16.08 6.12
N CYS A 23 4.38 17.39 5.90
CA CYS A 23 3.70 18.44 6.67
C CYS A 23 2.19 18.45 6.43
N ALA A 24 1.73 18.26 5.18
CA ALA A 24 0.30 18.22 4.87
C ALA A 24 -0.38 17.01 5.54
N PHE A 25 0.22 15.82 5.45
CA PHE A 25 -0.34 14.62 6.09
C PHE A 25 -0.28 14.68 7.61
N ALA A 26 0.76 15.29 8.19
CA ALA A 26 0.83 15.56 9.62
C ALA A 26 -0.30 16.48 10.10
N GLN A 27 -0.59 17.57 9.38
CA GLN A 27 -1.70 18.49 9.69
C GLN A 27 -3.06 17.79 9.59
N LEU A 28 -3.28 17.01 8.53
CA LEU A 28 -4.51 16.22 8.38
C LEU A 28 -4.68 15.21 9.52
N ALA A 29 -3.61 14.60 9.98
CA ALA A 29 -3.66 13.67 11.10
C ALA A 29 -4.01 14.35 12.42
N GLU A 30 -3.48 15.54 12.67
CA GLU A 30 -3.83 16.35 13.85
C GLU A 30 -5.32 16.74 13.83
N GLU A 31 -5.87 17.10 12.66
CA GLU A 31 -7.28 17.42 12.49
C GLU A 31 -8.19 16.19 12.67
N LEU A 32 -7.80 15.04 12.11
CA LEU A 32 -8.57 13.79 12.22
C LEU A 32 -8.51 13.21 13.63
N GLY A 33 -7.39 13.33 14.28
CA GLY A 33 -7.09 12.77 15.59
C GLY A 33 -6.77 11.27 15.54
N GLN A 34 -5.99 10.87 16.50
CA GLN A 34 -5.43 9.52 16.66
C GLN A 34 -6.49 8.41 16.60
N LYS A 35 -7.60 8.59 17.32
CA LYS A 35 -8.67 7.58 17.39
C LYS A 35 -9.20 7.23 16.00
N LYS A 36 -9.44 8.23 15.17
CA LYS A 36 -9.96 8.04 13.82
C LYS A 36 -8.95 7.36 12.90
N LEU A 37 -7.68 7.73 13.02
CA LEU A 37 -6.60 7.08 12.28
C LEU A 37 -6.47 5.61 12.64
N ALA A 38 -6.48 5.26 13.94
CA ALA A 38 -6.44 3.88 14.43
C ALA A 38 -7.65 3.06 13.96
N GLU A 39 -8.87 3.63 14.04
CA GLU A 39 -10.08 2.99 13.52
C GLU A 39 -9.98 2.67 12.03
N TYR A 40 -9.41 3.58 11.23
CA TYR A 40 -9.22 3.35 9.80
C TYR A 40 -8.08 2.37 9.51
N ALA A 41 -6.97 2.41 10.24
CA ALA A 41 -5.89 1.43 10.10
C ALA A 41 -6.41 0.00 10.36
N GLU A 42 -7.24 -0.17 11.39
CA GLU A 42 -7.89 -1.45 11.67
C GLU A 42 -8.93 -1.83 10.61
N LYS A 43 -9.83 -0.91 10.26
CA LYS A 43 -10.90 -1.13 9.28
C LYS A 43 -10.35 -1.53 7.91
N THR A 44 -9.25 -0.93 7.48
CA THR A 44 -8.58 -1.24 6.21
C THR A 44 -7.73 -2.50 6.26
N GLY A 45 -7.60 -3.13 7.44
CA GLY A 45 -6.89 -4.38 7.63
C GLY A 45 -5.37 -4.25 7.81
N LEU A 46 -4.84 -3.03 7.83
CA LEU A 46 -3.39 -2.79 7.92
C LEU A 46 -2.78 -3.28 9.24
N THR A 47 -3.57 -3.31 10.32
CA THR A 47 -3.14 -3.78 11.65
C THR A 47 -3.57 -5.21 11.95
N ARG A 48 -4.25 -5.90 11.00
CA ARG A 48 -4.73 -7.26 11.20
C ARG A 48 -3.82 -8.29 10.55
N PRO A 49 -3.71 -9.50 11.11
CA PRO A 49 -3.11 -10.60 10.38
C PRO A 49 -3.96 -10.94 9.15
N VAL A 50 -3.32 -11.40 8.10
CA VAL A 50 -3.98 -11.88 6.88
C VAL A 50 -3.94 -13.39 6.89
N ASP A 51 -5.10 -14.03 6.67
CA ASP A 51 -5.17 -15.46 6.45
C ASP A 51 -4.87 -15.78 4.98
N VAL A 52 -3.94 -16.69 4.75
CA VAL A 52 -3.60 -17.21 3.43
C VAL A 52 -3.70 -18.74 3.50
N ASP A 53 -4.83 -19.28 3.10
CA ASP A 53 -5.10 -20.73 3.13
C ASP A 53 -4.85 -21.39 4.49
N GLY A 54 -5.23 -20.71 5.60
CA GLY A 54 -5.05 -21.20 6.97
C GLY A 54 -3.71 -20.80 7.61
N TYR A 55 -2.81 -20.17 6.86
CA TYR A 55 -1.60 -19.57 7.41
C TYR A 55 -1.86 -18.12 7.82
N GLN A 56 -1.67 -17.79 9.09
CA GLN A 56 -1.82 -16.44 9.61
C GLN A 56 -0.50 -15.66 9.51
N THR A 57 -0.50 -14.54 8.81
CA THR A 57 0.66 -13.64 8.82
C THR A 57 0.81 -12.92 10.16
N ALA A 58 1.94 -12.26 10.39
CA ALA A 58 2.05 -11.32 11.50
C ALA A 58 1.03 -10.17 11.34
N ALA A 59 0.50 -9.68 12.44
CA ALA A 59 -0.29 -8.45 12.46
C ALA A 59 0.61 -7.23 12.25
N GLY A 60 0.03 -6.15 11.73
CA GLY A 60 0.62 -4.82 11.84
C GLY A 60 0.31 -4.18 13.19
N SER A 61 0.85 -3.00 13.43
CA SER A 61 0.54 -2.18 14.60
C SER A 61 0.31 -0.74 14.19
N PHE A 62 -0.61 -0.07 14.87
CA PHE A 62 -0.77 1.36 14.87
C PHE A 62 -0.82 1.79 16.32
N ASP A 63 0.14 2.60 16.75
CA ASP A 63 0.27 2.98 18.16
C ASP A 63 -0.85 3.97 18.53
N ALA A 64 -1.97 3.41 19.00
CA ALA A 64 -3.17 4.16 19.35
C ALA A 64 -3.09 4.83 20.73
N ASP A 65 -2.10 4.50 21.56
CA ASP A 65 -1.99 5.04 22.92
C ASP A 65 -1.15 6.33 23.00
N GLN A 66 -0.66 6.80 21.86
CA GLN A 66 0.16 8.01 21.80
C GLN A 66 -0.70 9.26 22.06
N GLN A 67 -0.56 9.83 23.24
CA GLN A 67 -1.26 11.06 23.61
C GLN A 67 -0.55 12.35 23.17
N GLN A 68 0.61 12.22 22.51
CA GLN A 68 1.40 13.37 22.05
C GLN A 68 1.14 13.66 20.58
N LEU A 69 0.70 14.89 20.28
CA LEU A 69 0.44 15.35 18.91
C LEU A 69 1.59 15.05 17.93
N GLY A 70 2.83 15.19 18.38
CA GLY A 70 3.99 14.90 17.55
C GLY A 70 4.08 13.43 17.10
N GLN A 71 3.60 12.48 17.91
CA GLN A 71 3.60 11.06 17.58
C GLN A 71 2.50 10.72 16.58
N VAL A 72 1.30 11.31 16.75
CA VAL A 72 0.21 11.16 15.77
C VAL A 72 0.65 11.64 14.38
N ALA A 73 1.38 12.75 14.33
CA ALA A 73 1.91 13.29 13.09
C ALA A 73 2.99 12.37 12.45
N TRP A 74 3.82 11.69 13.26
CA TRP A 74 4.77 10.69 12.75
C TRP A 74 4.07 9.43 12.22
N SER A 75 3.05 8.94 12.93
CA SER A 75 2.22 7.82 12.48
C SER A 75 1.52 8.12 11.15
N ALA A 76 1.07 9.37 10.96
CA ALA A 76 0.40 9.79 9.72
C ALA A 76 1.27 9.69 8.47
N ILE A 77 2.57 9.72 8.62
CA ILE A 77 3.54 9.56 7.52
C ILE A 77 4.18 8.17 7.49
N GLY A 78 3.63 7.23 8.28
CA GLY A 78 4.08 5.84 8.32
C GLY A 78 5.44 5.65 9.02
N GLN A 79 5.69 6.44 10.06
CA GLN A 79 6.90 6.40 10.88
C GLN A 79 6.55 6.17 12.36
N GLY A 80 7.56 6.10 13.22
CA GLY A 80 7.39 5.83 14.64
C GLY A 80 7.31 4.33 14.92
N ASN A 81 6.31 3.93 15.71
CA ASN A 81 6.10 2.52 16.12
C ASN A 81 5.12 1.77 15.22
N ASP A 82 4.70 2.38 14.11
CA ASP A 82 3.74 1.77 13.22
C ASP A 82 4.40 0.70 12.34
N LEU A 83 3.80 -0.46 12.31
CA LEU A 83 4.24 -1.59 11.51
C LEU A 83 3.12 -2.05 10.59
N VAL A 84 3.44 -2.38 9.36
CA VAL A 84 2.51 -2.97 8.41
C VAL A 84 3.07 -4.26 7.83
N ASN A 85 2.23 -5.30 7.78
CA ASN A 85 2.57 -6.53 7.11
C ASN A 85 2.46 -6.33 5.58
N PRO A 86 3.44 -6.74 4.76
CA PRO A 86 3.37 -6.62 3.30
C PRO A 86 2.13 -7.28 2.67
N CYS A 87 1.65 -8.41 3.21
CA CYS A 87 0.42 -9.04 2.72
C CYS A 87 -0.83 -8.19 3.03
N ALA A 88 -0.87 -7.54 4.19
CA ALA A 88 -1.96 -6.62 4.53
C ALA A 88 -1.95 -5.39 3.60
N MET A 89 -0.77 -4.85 3.30
CA MET A 89 -0.62 -3.76 2.34
C MET A 89 -1.02 -4.19 0.92
N LEU A 90 -0.64 -5.39 0.48
CA LEU A 90 -1.05 -5.95 -0.81
C LEU A 90 -2.57 -6.07 -0.91
N ASN A 91 -3.21 -6.58 0.16
CA ASN A 91 -4.66 -6.70 0.23
C ASN A 91 -5.36 -5.33 0.19
N PHE A 92 -4.78 -4.33 0.85
CA PHE A 92 -5.28 -2.95 0.81
C PHE A 92 -5.15 -2.34 -0.60
N MET A 93 -4.02 -2.53 -1.30
CA MET A 93 -3.84 -2.08 -2.69
C MET A 93 -4.83 -2.76 -3.63
N GLY A 94 -5.02 -4.07 -3.50
CA GLY A 94 -6.05 -4.81 -4.24
C GLY A 94 -7.47 -4.31 -3.93
N GLY A 95 -7.73 -3.93 -2.68
CA GLY A 95 -8.99 -3.32 -2.27
C GLY A 95 -9.25 -1.97 -2.94
N ILE A 96 -8.25 -1.09 -3.03
CA ILE A 96 -8.35 0.19 -3.76
C ILE A 96 -8.63 -0.09 -5.24
N ALA A 97 -7.86 -0.98 -5.88
CA ALA A 97 -8.02 -1.35 -7.28
C ALA A 97 -9.42 -1.89 -7.60
N ASN A 98 -10.04 -2.59 -6.66
CA ASN A 98 -11.36 -3.21 -6.76
C ASN A 98 -12.46 -2.39 -6.07
N HIS A 99 -12.43 -1.07 -6.23
CA HIS A 99 -13.46 -0.14 -5.76
C HIS A 99 -13.79 -0.26 -4.26
N GLY A 100 -12.79 -0.50 -3.44
CA GLY A 100 -12.87 -0.59 -1.97
C GLY A 100 -13.15 -1.99 -1.43
N LYS A 101 -13.17 -3.03 -2.28
CA LYS A 101 -13.45 -4.42 -1.89
C LYS A 101 -12.19 -5.28 -2.02
N ALA A 102 -11.58 -5.62 -0.91
CA ALA A 102 -10.49 -6.60 -0.88
C ALA A 102 -11.02 -8.03 -0.99
N VAL A 103 -10.18 -8.92 -1.46
CA VAL A 103 -10.44 -10.37 -1.49
C VAL A 103 -9.45 -11.07 -0.58
N THR A 104 -9.87 -12.16 0.06
CA THR A 104 -8.95 -12.97 0.87
C THR A 104 -7.89 -13.58 -0.04
N PRO A 105 -6.60 -13.34 0.23
CA PRO A 105 -5.52 -13.93 -0.57
C PRO A 105 -5.56 -15.46 -0.52
N LYS A 106 -5.24 -16.09 -1.65
CA LYS A 106 -5.20 -17.54 -1.81
C LYS A 106 -3.97 -17.94 -2.60
N LEU A 107 -3.32 -19.02 -2.20
CA LEU A 107 -2.23 -19.68 -2.92
C LEU A 107 -2.70 -21.00 -3.53
N ILE A 108 -3.65 -21.69 -2.86
CA ILE A 108 -4.13 -23.00 -3.26
C ILE A 108 -5.42 -22.85 -4.07
N LYS A 109 -5.33 -23.05 -5.37
CA LYS A 109 -6.49 -23.05 -6.26
C LYS A 109 -7.27 -24.37 -6.21
N LYS A 110 -6.57 -25.50 -6.07
CA LYS A 110 -7.16 -26.83 -6.13
C LYS A 110 -6.28 -27.85 -5.42
N ILE A 111 -6.90 -28.80 -4.72
CA ILE A 111 -6.23 -30.00 -4.18
C ILE A 111 -6.88 -31.22 -4.83
N THR A 112 -6.08 -32.17 -5.29
CA THR A 112 -6.55 -33.45 -5.87
C THR A 112 -5.95 -34.63 -5.13
N THR A 113 -6.65 -35.75 -5.14
CA THR A 113 -6.07 -37.06 -4.77
C THR A 113 -4.98 -37.47 -5.77
N PRO A 114 -4.14 -38.49 -5.46
CA PRO A 114 -3.19 -39.04 -6.43
C PRO A 114 -3.85 -39.56 -7.72
N ALA A 115 -5.13 -39.96 -7.66
CA ALA A 115 -5.93 -40.36 -8.82
C ALA A 115 -6.53 -39.18 -9.61
N GLY A 116 -6.17 -37.94 -9.27
CA GLY A 116 -6.65 -36.72 -9.95
C GLY A 116 -8.05 -36.25 -9.52
N ILE A 117 -8.68 -36.91 -8.55
CA ILE A 117 -10.01 -36.52 -8.05
C ILE A 117 -9.89 -35.28 -7.19
N PRO A 118 -10.61 -34.19 -7.51
CA PRO A 118 -10.59 -32.98 -6.72
C PRO A 118 -11.21 -33.20 -5.34
N VAL A 119 -10.51 -32.77 -4.29
CA VAL A 119 -10.99 -32.76 -2.89
C VAL A 119 -11.17 -31.38 -2.32
N TYR A 120 -10.62 -30.37 -2.99
CA TYR A 120 -10.80 -28.96 -2.66
C TYR A 120 -10.76 -28.09 -3.92
N PHE A 121 -11.65 -27.12 -4.00
CA PHE A 121 -11.63 -26.01 -4.96
C PHE A 121 -11.89 -24.71 -4.22
N ASP A 122 -11.13 -23.68 -4.54
CA ASP A 122 -11.50 -22.32 -4.17
C ASP A 122 -12.50 -21.79 -5.20
N ILE A 123 -13.80 -21.85 -4.85
CA ILE A 123 -14.88 -21.52 -5.79
C ILE A 123 -15.19 -20.03 -5.78
N MET A 124 -15.09 -19.37 -4.64
CA MET A 124 -15.32 -17.93 -4.51
C MET A 124 -14.48 -17.33 -3.36
N PRO A 125 -13.57 -16.39 -3.65
CA PRO A 125 -12.85 -15.69 -2.60
C PRO A 125 -13.84 -14.86 -1.76
N SER A 126 -13.68 -14.88 -0.44
CA SER A 126 -14.44 -14.00 0.43
C SER A 126 -14.05 -12.54 0.15
N LYS A 127 -15.04 -11.65 0.17
CA LYS A 127 -14.83 -10.21 -0.07
C LYS A 127 -15.08 -9.43 1.20
N GLN A 128 -14.20 -8.49 1.49
CA GLN A 128 -14.31 -7.56 2.60
C GLN A 128 -14.35 -6.13 2.06
N THR A 129 -15.31 -5.32 2.50
CA THR A 129 -15.34 -3.89 2.17
C THR A 129 -14.41 -3.13 3.11
N LEU A 130 -13.31 -2.62 2.59
CA LEU A 130 -12.33 -1.81 3.31
C LEU A 130 -12.68 -0.32 3.24
N LEU A 131 -13.08 0.15 2.05
CA LEU A 131 -13.41 1.54 1.75
C LEU A 131 -14.74 1.60 1.01
N ASN A 132 -15.41 2.75 1.05
CA ASN A 132 -16.49 3.00 0.10
C ASN A 132 -15.91 3.22 -1.31
N LYS A 133 -16.74 2.96 -2.32
CA LYS A 133 -16.34 3.06 -3.74
C LYS A 133 -15.74 4.43 -4.08
N LYS A 134 -16.39 5.51 -3.67
CA LYS A 134 -15.94 6.88 -3.99
C LYS A 134 -14.53 7.14 -3.43
N THR A 135 -14.27 6.76 -2.19
CA THR A 135 -12.94 6.92 -1.57
C THR A 135 -11.88 6.09 -2.29
N ALA A 136 -12.20 4.84 -2.64
CA ALA A 136 -11.26 3.97 -3.35
C ALA A 136 -10.93 4.52 -4.76
N ASP A 137 -11.96 4.98 -5.49
CA ASP A 137 -11.78 5.56 -6.82
C ASP A 137 -10.93 6.85 -6.75
N THR A 138 -11.22 7.75 -5.77
CA THR A 138 -10.41 8.95 -5.55
C THR A 138 -8.95 8.61 -5.23
N LEU A 139 -8.69 7.63 -4.36
CA LEU A 139 -7.32 7.18 -4.08
C LEU A 139 -6.64 6.61 -5.33
N SER A 140 -7.36 5.86 -6.15
CA SER A 140 -6.86 5.34 -7.42
C SER A 140 -6.43 6.47 -8.36
N GLU A 141 -7.25 7.51 -8.50
CA GLU A 141 -6.94 8.70 -9.29
C GLU A 141 -5.72 9.44 -8.74
N MET A 142 -5.64 9.65 -7.43
CA MET A 142 -4.50 10.30 -6.78
C MET A 142 -3.21 9.50 -6.99
N MET A 143 -3.24 8.17 -6.85
CA MET A 143 -2.08 7.29 -7.07
C MET A 143 -1.67 7.27 -8.55
N ARG A 144 -2.64 7.37 -9.48
CA ARG A 144 -2.36 7.50 -10.91
C ARG A 144 -1.70 8.84 -11.22
N ASN A 145 -2.25 9.93 -10.66
CA ASN A 145 -1.68 11.28 -10.78
C ASN A 145 -0.23 11.34 -10.30
N ASN A 146 0.06 10.67 -9.17
CA ASN A 146 1.41 10.57 -8.64
C ASN A 146 2.39 9.90 -9.63
N VAL A 147 1.97 8.84 -10.32
CA VAL A 147 2.83 8.21 -11.34
C VAL A 147 3.08 9.14 -12.52
N VAL A 148 2.03 9.79 -13.02
CA VAL A 148 2.15 10.67 -14.20
C VAL A 148 3.01 11.90 -13.91
N ASN A 149 2.77 12.57 -12.78
CA ASN A 149 3.33 13.89 -12.51
C ASN A 149 4.58 13.89 -11.61
N ASN A 150 4.85 12.78 -10.89
CA ASN A 150 6.00 12.70 -10.00
C ASN A 150 7.02 11.64 -10.43
N TYR A 151 6.58 10.37 -10.60
CA TYR A 151 7.52 9.31 -10.97
C TYR A 151 7.87 9.31 -12.47
N GLY A 152 7.00 9.88 -13.31
CA GLY A 152 7.12 9.91 -14.77
C GLY A 152 6.60 8.62 -15.41
N GLN A 153 5.53 8.71 -16.21
CA GLN A 153 4.95 7.57 -16.93
C GLN A 153 5.98 6.85 -17.81
N SER A 154 6.91 7.58 -18.40
CA SER A 154 7.96 7.00 -19.27
C SER A 154 8.84 5.97 -18.55
N ASN A 155 8.97 6.05 -17.24
CA ASN A 155 9.71 5.07 -16.44
C ASN A 155 9.00 3.71 -16.34
N PHE A 156 7.70 3.65 -16.66
CA PHE A 156 6.86 2.46 -16.57
C PHE A 156 6.32 2.00 -17.95
N GLY A 157 6.77 2.63 -19.03
CA GLY A 157 6.33 2.29 -20.39
C GLY A 157 4.82 2.46 -20.56
N GLN A 158 4.14 1.43 -21.06
CA GLN A 158 2.70 1.43 -21.32
C GLN A 158 1.85 0.97 -20.11
N LEU A 159 2.48 0.59 -18.99
CA LEU A 159 1.75 0.10 -17.81
C LEU A 159 0.83 1.20 -17.23
N PRO A 160 -0.48 0.99 -17.13
CA PRO A 160 -1.40 1.92 -16.48
C PRO A 160 -1.32 1.80 -14.96
N ILE A 161 -0.13 2.07 -14.42
CA ILE A 161 0.20 1.86 -13.01
C ILE A 161 -0.31 3.00 -12.13
N CYS A 162 -0.89 2.64 -10.98
CA CYS A 162 -1.17 3.50 -9.86
C CYS A 162 -0.24 3.10 -8.72
N ALA A 163 0.56 4.04 -8.20
CA ALA A 163 1.57 3.68 -7.22
C ALA A 163 1.89 4.77 -6.19
N LYS A 164 2.43 4.31 -5.04
CA LYS A 164 3.02 5.17 -4.01
C LYS A 164 4.33 4.56 -3.49
N SER A 165 5.35 5.39 -3.37
CA SER A 165 6.61 5.02 -2.71
C SER A 165 6.56 5.30 -1.22
N GLY A 166 7.34 4.54 -0.46
CA GLY A 166 7.67 4.78 0.94
C GLY A 166 9.17 4.63 1.15
N THR A 167 9.69 5.40 2.06
CA THR A 167 11.07 5.31 2.55
C THR A 167 10.98 5.31 4.06
N ALA A 168 11.06 4.13 4.68
CA ALA A 168 10.82 3.95 6.09
C ALA A 168 12.16 3.90 6.85
N GLU A 169 12.39 4.87 7.71
CA GLU A 169 13.57 4.91 8.56
C GLU A 169 13.50 3.82 9.63
N VAL A 170 14.63 3.14 9.90
CA VAL A 170 14.69 1.96 10.76
C VAL A 170 15.72 2.08 11.90
N GLY A 171 16.09 3.28 12.23
CA GLY A 171 17.02 3.60 13.32
C GLY A 171 18.36 4.13 12.85
N GLU A 172 19.21 4.50 13.81
CA GLU A 172 20.51 5.12 13.54
C GLU A 172 21.47 4.15 12.83
N GLY A 173 22.07 4.64 11.74
CA GLY A 173 23.13 3.94 11.02
C GLY A 173 22.67 2.88 10.00
N ALA A 174 21.38 2.58 9.90
CA ALA A 174 20.83 1.69 8.90
C ALA A 174 20.20 2.46 7.72
N ALA A 175 20.35 1.94 6.50
CA ALA A 175 19.61 2.51 5.36
C ALA A 175 18.11 2.25 5.53
N PRO A 176 17.23 3.19 5.10
CA PRO A 176 15.79 3.01 5.20
C PRO A 176 15.29 1.79 4.42
N HIS A 177 14.14 1.25 4.80
CA HIS A 177 13.43 0.28 3.97
C HIS A 177 12.78 0.99 2.77
N ALA A 178 13.03 0.45 1.58
CA ALA A 178 12.44 0.95 0.34
C ALA A 178 11.10 0.24 0.08
N TRP A 179 10.01 1.00 -0.06
CA TRP A 179 8.67 0.51 -0.39
C TRP A 179 8.17 1.08 -1.71
N PHE A 180 7.53 0.24 -2.51
CA PHE A 180 6.77 0.66 -3.67
C PHE A 180 5.54 -0.23 -3.81
N VAL A 181 4.35 0.38 -3.74
CA VAL A 181 3.08 -0.33 -3.65
C VAL A 181 2.09 0.23 -4.64
N GLY A 182 1.19 -0.61 -5.13
CA GLY A 182 0.19 -0.15 -6.08
C GLY A 182 -0.53 -1.26 -6.83
N PHE A 183 -1.06 -0.91 -7.99
CA PHE A 183 -1.84 -1.81 -8.85
C PHE A 183 -1.87 -1.28 -10.29
N LEU A 184 -2.33 -2.11 -11.23
CA LEU A 184 -2.62 -1.71 -12.61
C LEU A 184 -4.09 -1.36 -12.78
N GLN A 185 -4.39 -0.25 -13.45
CA GLN A 185 -5.75 0.12 -13.89
C GLN A 185 -6.06 -0.56 -15.23
N ASP A 186 -5.95 -1.88 -15.26
CA ASP A 186 -6.21 -2.67 -16.45
C ASP A 186 -7.09 -3.88 -16.09
N PRO A 187 -8.34 -3.94 -16.59
CA PRO A 187 -9.22 -5.08 -16.33
C PRO A 187 -8.71 -6.41 -16.89
N LEU A 188 -7.87 -6.37 -17.92
CA LEU A 188 -7.26 -7.57 -18.51
C LEU A 188 -6.08 -8.08 -17.69
N HIS A 189 -5.40 -7.18 -16.97
CA HIS A 189 -4.26 -7.49 -16.10
C HIS A 189 -4.52 -6.93 -14.69
N PRO A 190 -5.48 -7.50 -13.91
CA PRO A 190 -5.88 -6.97 -12.60
C PRO A 190 -4.83 -7.30 -11.53
N LEU A 191 -3.66 -6.68 -11.62
CA LEU A 191 -2.53 -6.92 -10.73
C LEU A 191 -2.44 -5.84 -9.66
N ALA A 192 -2.31 -6.25 -8.40
CA ALA A 192 -1.83 -5.43 -7.30
C ALA A 192 -0.44 -5.92 -6.87
N PHE A 193 0.39 -5.03 -6.37
CA PHE A 193 1.76 -5.35 -5.99
C PHE A 193 2.24 -4.61 -4.75
N VAL A 194 3.16 -5.23 -4.05
CA VAL A 194 3.99 -4.64 -3.00
C VAL A 194 5.42 -5.10 -3.23
N VAL A 195 6.32 -4.16 -3.31
CA VAL A 195 7.77 -4.40 -3.28
C VAL A 195 8.34 -3.70 -2.06
N MET A 196 8.99 -4.46 -1.20
CA MET A 196 9.71 -3.97 -0.05
C MET A 196 11.14 -4.51 -0.08
N VAL A 197 12.11 -3.64 0.11
CA VAL A 197 13.53 -3.99 0.18
C VAL A 197 14.09 -3.50 1.50
N GLU A 198 14.43 -4.41 2.38
CA GLU A 198 15.04 -4.09 3.67
C GLU A 198 16.36 -3.37 3.44
N ASN A 199 16.56 -2.26 4.15
CA ASN A 199 17.74 -1.41 4.05
C ASN A 199 18.09 -1.00 2.61
N GLY A 200 17.06 -0.92 1.74
CA GLY A 200 17.23 -0.66 0.31
C GLY A 200 17.41 0.81 -0.05
N GLY A 201 17.20 1.74 0.88
CA GLY A 201 17.31 3.17 0.62
C GLY A 201 16.01 3.78 0.06
N GLY A 202 16.07 4.48 -1.06
CA GLY A 202 14.94 5.24 -1.61
C GLY A 202 13.86 4.38 -2.25
N GLY A 203 12.60 4.57 -1.85
CA GLY A 203 11.47 3.75 -2.28
C GLY A 203 11.30 3.67 -3.80
N SER A 204 11.09 4.78 -4.50
CA SER A 204 10.93 4.78 -5.96
C SER A 204 12.21 4.39 -6.72
N ALA A 205 13.38 4.77 -6.19
CA ALA A 205 14.67 4.53 -6.83
C ALA A 205 15.09 3.05 -6.80
N VAL A 206 14.71 2.30 -5.77
CA VAL A 206 15.06 0.89 -5.59
C VAL A 206 13.83 0.00 -5.80
N ALA A 207 12.85 0.04 -4.90
CA ALA A 207 11.67 -0.80 -4.98
C ALA A 207 10.83 -0.52 -6.23
N GLY A 208 10.75 0.74 -6.69
CA GLY A 208 10.06 1.12 -7.91
C GLY A 208 10.68 0.51 -9.18
N LYS A 209 12.00 0.42 -9.26
CA LYS A 209 12.68 -0.23 -10.39
C LYS A 209 12.44 -1.74 -10.43
N ILE A 210 12.41 -2.38 -9.26
CA ILE A 210 12.10 -3.82 -9.15
C ILE A 210 10.65 -4.05 -9.56
N ALA A 211 9.71 -3.27 -9.02
CA ALA A 211 8.30 -3.35 -9.36
C ALA A 211 8.09 -3.20 -10.88
N ASN A 212 8.73 -2.20 -11.50
CA ASN A 212 8.61 -1.99 -12.94
C ASN A 212 9.04 -3.23 -13.74
N LYS A 213 10.21 -3.79 -13.45
CA LYS A 213 10.70 -4.99 -14.17
C LYS A 213 9.73 -6.17 -14.03
N VAL A 214 9.28 -6.46 -12.81
CA VAL A 214 8.36 -7.58 -12.56
C VAL A 214 7.02 -7.36 -13.27
N LEU A 215 6.48 -6.13 -13.21
CA LEU A 215 5.20 -5.81 -13.85
C LEU A 215 5.28 -5.84 -15.37
N GLN A 216 6.39 -5.40 -16.00
CA GLN A 216 6.59 -5.51 -17.45
C GLN A 216 6.57 -6.98 -17.89
N GLU A 217 7.30 -7.85 -17.19
CA GLU A 217 7.29 -9.29 -17.48
C GLU A 217 5.91 -9.92 -17.29
N ALA A 218 5.24 -9.61 -16.18
CA ALA A 218 3.91 -10.12 -15.91
C ALA A 218 2.86 -9.63 -16.92
N TYR A 219 2.97 -8.39 -17.39
CA TYR A 219 2.07 -7.79 -18.37
C TYR A 219 2.27 -8.38 -19.77
N ASN A 220 3.49 -8.72 -20.14
CA ASN A 220 3.83 -9.29 -21.46
C ASN A 220 3.70 -10.82 -21.51
N ALA A 221 3.52 -11.50 -20.37
CA ALA A 221 3.45 -12.95 -20.31
C ALA A 221 2.06 -13.54 -20.62
N ASN A 222 1.04 -12.70 -20.86
CA ASN A 222 -0.35 -13.10 -21.12
C ASN A 222 -0.75 -12.89 -22.58
#